data_7ec2b814a682bd92a79f5fc71424306a
#
_entry.id   7ec2b814a682bd92a79f5fc71424306a
#
_cell.length_a   1.000
_cell.length_b   1.000
_cell.length_c   1.000
_cell.angle_alpha   90.00
_cell.angle_beta   90.00
_cell.angle_gamma   90.00
#
_symmetry.space_group_name_H-M   'P 1'
#
loop_
_entity.id
_entity.type
_entity.pdbx_description
1 polymer ?
#
loop_
_entity_poly.entity_id
_entity_poly.type
_entity_poly.pdbx_seq_one_letter_code
_entity_poly.pdbx_strand_id
1 'polypeptide(L)'
;MEKGMLLYEGKAKKVYATDDPEELIVSYKDDATAFNGQKRGTIEGKGAINNRMSNALMQLLEREGIPTHYLRELNERETLVRRVRIVPLEVIVRNLSAGSFAKRYGVEEGIPFPAPTIEFSYKNDALGDPLLNGYHVVALNLATPAELETIKRYSFQINDVLKAFWASCGVTLVDFKLEFGRLPDGSIVLADEISPDTCRLWDSQTGKKLDKDRFRRDLGGVEDAYREIMDRLTRKLEAAE
;
A
#
# COMPACT_ATOMS: atom_id res chain seq x y z
N MET A 1 23.98 10.19 4.76
CA MET A 1 22.95 10.24 5.83
C MET A 1 23.01 8.92 6.56
N GLU A 2 23.24 8.94 7.85
CA GLU A 2 23.35 7.75 8.67
C GLU A 2 22.00 7.48 9.35
N LYS A 3 21.69 6.18 9.59
CA LYS A 3 20.54 5.79 10.38
C LYS A 3 20.75 6.19 11.84
N GLY A 4 19.83 6.97 12.35
CA GLY A 4 19.74 7.27 13.76
C GLY A 4 19.04 6.16 14.57
N MET A 5 18.39 6.56 15.64
CA MET A 5 17.67 5.64 16.54
C MET A 5 16.50 4.97 15.85
N LEU A 6 16.28 3.69 16.11
CA LEU A 6 15.06 2.98 15.73
C LEU A 6 13.86 3.58 16.48
N LEU A 7 12.90 4.13 15.74
CA LEU A 7 11.69 4.73 16.29
C LEU A 7 10.52 3.75 16.34
N TYR A 8 10.44 2.86 15.35
CA TYR A 8 9.33 1.92 15.23
C TYR A 8 9.77 0.67 14.46
N GLU A 9 9.30 -0.48 14.90
CA GLU A 9 9.40 -1.74 14.15
C GLU A 9 8.00 -2.36 13.99
N GLY A 10 7.55 -2.44 12.73
CA GLY A 10 6.31 -3.09 12.35
C GLY A 10 6.52 -4.49 11.79
N LYS A 11 5.43 -5.04 11.26
CA LYS A 11 5.38 -6.39 10.66
C LYS A 11 6.33 -6.55 9.45
N ALA A 12 6.45 -5.51 8.62
CA ALA A 12 7.19 -5.54 7.37
C ALA A 12 8.31 -4.49 7.26
N LYS A 13 8.39 -3.55 8.18
CA LYS A 13 9.28 -2.38 8.10
C LYS A 13 9.84 -1.97 9.45
N LYS A 14 11.02 -1.33 9.40
CA LYS A 14 11.61 -0.57 10.49
C LYS A 14 11.69 0.90 10.09
N VAL A 15 11.49 1.80 11.03
CA VAL A 15 11.55 3.24 10.82
C VAL A 15 12.61 3.84 11.74
N TYR A 16 13.54 4.57 11.16
CA TYR A 16 14.67 5.18 11.86
C TYR A 16 14.61 6.71 11.77
N ALA A 17 15.05 7.36 12.82
CA ALA A 17 15.35 8.79 12.79
C ALA A 17 16.52 9.08 11.84
N THR A 18 16.61 10.33 11.42
CA THR A 18 17.77 10.89 10.70
C THR A 18 18.31 12.09 11.46
N ASP A 19 19.34 12.74 10.91
CA ASP A 19 19.86 14.02 11.44
C ASP A 19 18.85 15.16 11.23
N ASP A 20 17.93 15.03 10.27
CA ASP A 20 16.84 15.98 10.05
C ASP A 20 15.56 15.47 10.76
N PRO A 21 15.00 16.25 11.72
CA PRO A 21 13.79 15.86 12.43
C PRO A 21 12.54 15.72 11.54
N GLU A 22 12.54 16.28 10.32
CA GLU A 22 11.46 16.22 9.35
C GLU A 22 11.56 14.99 8.42
N GLU A 23 12.63 14.22 8.51
CA GLU A 23 12.91 13.08 7.65
C GLU A 23 13.06 11.78 8.43
N LEU A 24 12.70 10.67 7.81
CA LEU A 24 12.82 9.32 8.36
C LEU A 24 13.41 8.38 7.32
N ILE A 25 14.09 7.33 7.79
CA ILE A 25 14.49 6.20 6.94
C ILE A 25 13.55 5.02 7.20
N VAL A 26 12.90 4.55 6.15
CA VAL A 26 12.10 3.32 6.17
C VAL A 26 12.94 2.19 5.59
N SER A 27 13.10 1.11 6.36
CA SER A 27 13.86 -0.09 5.97
C SER A 27 12.91 -1.28 5.88
N TYR A 28 12.83 -1.92 4.72
CA TYR A 28 11.89 -2.99 4.42
C TYR A 28 12.47 -4.36 4.79
N LYS A 29 11.63 -5.20 5.41
CA LYS A 29 11.95 -6.56 5.87
C LYS A 29 11.38 -7.61 4.92
N ASP A 30 11.97 -8.80 4.95
CA ASP A 30 11.44 -9.98 4.26
C ASP A 30 10.35 -10.71 5.08
N ASP A 31 10.12 -10.29 6.32
CA ASP A 31 9.07 -10.85 7.18
C ASP A 31 7.68 -10.66 6.52
N ALA A 32 6.92 -11.73 6.51
CA ALA A 32 5.55 -11.76 6.03
C ALA A 32 4.60 -12.22 7.15
N THR A 33 3.51 -11.49 7.32
CA THR A 33 2.43 -11.86 8.25
C THR A 33 1.08 -11.79 7.55
N ALA A 34 0.16 -12.66 7.96
CA ALA A 34 -1.23 -12.62 7.55
C ALA A 34 -2.16 -12.90 8.74
N PHE A 35 -3.45 -12.53 8.59
CA PHE A 35 -4.49 -12.77 9.58
C PHE A 35 -4.11 -12.23 10.98
N ASN A 36 -3.78 -10.94 11.06
CA ASN A 36 -3.36 -10.25 12.29
C ASN A 36 -2.18 -10.96 13.01
N GLY A 37 -1.20 -11.45 12.22
CA GLY A 37 0.00 -12.08 12.73
C GLY A 37 -0.16 -13.56 13.15
N GLN A 38 -1.32 -14.16 12.93
CA GLN A 38 -1.54 -15.61 13.16
C GLN A 38 -0.71 -16.48 12.20
N LYS A 39 -0.48 -16.00 10.97
CA LYS A 39 0.42 -16.63 10.01
C LYS A 39 1.67 -15.78 9.88
N ARG A 40 2.84 -16.41 10.04
CA ARG A 40 4.15 -15.76 9.93
C ARG A 40 5.06 -16.57 9.03
N GLY A 41 5.96 -15.90 8.34
CA GLY A 41 6.97 -16.51 7.48
C GLY A 41 7.91 -15.45 6.94
N THR A 42 8.81 -15.89 6.07
CA THR A 42 9.75 -15.02 5.34
C THR A 42 9.53 -15.27 3.85
N ILE A 43 9.55 -14.19 3.08
CA ILE A 43 9.52 -14.21 1.61
C ILE A 43 10.83 -13.56 1.18
N GLU A 44 11.76 -14.36 0.67
CA GLU A 44 13.09 -13.89 0.31
C GLU A 44 13.04 -12.84 -0.79
N GLY A 45 13.73 -11.71 -0.56
CA GLY A 45 13.75 -10.57 -1.49
C GLY A 45 12.53 -9.65 -1.46
N LYS A 46 11.50 -9.99 -0.67
CA LYS A 46 10.27 -9.20 -0.58
C LYS A 46 10.54 -7.73 -0.20
N GLY A 47 11.41 -7.50 0.76
CA GLY A 47 11.74 -6.16 1.22
C GLY A 47 12.30 -5.27 0.13
N ALA A 48 13.22 -5.80 -0.70
CA ALA A 48 13.78 -5.06 -1.82
C ALA A 48 12.71 -4.76 -2.89
N ILE A 49 11.88 -5.75 -3.22
CA ILE A 49 10.79 -5.58 -4.20
C ILE A 49 9.79 -4.55 -3.71
N ASN A 50 9.33 -4.65 -2.47
CA ASN A 50 8.35 -3.72 -1.90
C ASN A 50 8.90 -2.28 -1.86
N ASN A 51 10.17 -2.11 -1.47
CA ASN A 51 10.82 -0.80 -1.46
C ASN A 51 10.85 -0.17 -2.85
N ARG A 52 11.42 -0.89 -3.83
CA ARG A 52 11.56 -0.38 -5.20
C ARG A 52 10.22 -0.12 -5.88
N MET A 53 9.27 -1.05 -5.74
CA MET A 53 7.93 -0.89 -6.31
C MET A 53 7.22 0.31 -5.70
N SER A 54 7.23 0.45 -4.37
CA SER A 54 6.62 1.57 -3.68
C SER A 54 7.23 2.90 -4.13
N ASN A 55 8.55 3.00 -4.22
CA ASN A 55 9.26 4.19 -4.69
C ASN A 55 8.88 4.57 -6.12
N ALA A 56 8.86 3.60 -7.03
CA ALA A 56 8.49 3.83 -8.42
C ALA A 56 7.04 4.30 -8.57
N LEU A 57 6.11 3.66 -7.85
CA LEU A 57 4.70 4.03 -7.90
C LEU A 57 4.43 5.38 -7.21
N MET A 58 5.10 5.70 -6.11
CA MET A 58 4.97 7.03 -5.48
C MET A 58 5.48 8.13 -6.40
N GLN A 59 6.60 7.94 -7.10
CA GLN A 59 7.10 8.89 -8.09
C GLN A 59 6.13 9.04 -9.28
N LEU A 60 5.50 7.95 -9.73
CA LEU A 60 4.45 8.01 -10.75
C LEU A 60 3.29 8.88 -10.27
N LEU A 61 2.82 8.67 -9.04
CA LEU A 61 1.72 9.43 -8.45
C LEU A 61 2.07 10.92 -8.28
N GLU A 62 3.30 11.25 -7.89
CA GLU A 62 3.75 12.64 -7.78
C GLU A 62 3.75 13.36 -9.14
N ARG A 63 4.13 12.68 -10.22
CA ARG A 63 4.00 13.22 -11.59
C ARG A 63 2.56 13.51 -11.99
N GLU A 64 1.61 12.78 -11.42
CA GLU A 64 0.16 12.99 -11.61
C GLU A 64 -0.45 13.96 -10.57
N GLY A 65 0.39 14.67 -9.80
CA GLY A 65 -0.04 15.70 -8.84
C GLY A 65 -0.57 15.19 -7.52
N ILE A 66 -0.32 13.93 -7.16
CA ILE A 66 -0.70 13.33 -5.88
C ILE A 66 0.50 13.39 -4.94
N PRO A 67 0.45 14.17 -3.85
CA PRO A 67 1.59 14.32 -2.95
C PRO A 67 1.82 13.04 -2.15
N THR A 68 3.09 12.66 -2.01
CA THR A 68 3.49 11.51 -1.21
C THR A 68 4.53 11.89 -0.15
N HIS A 69 4.84 10.97 0.74
CA HIS A 69 5.93 11.14 1.72
C HIS A 69 7.30 10.79 1.14
N TYR A 70 7.38 10.25 -0.07
CA TYR A 70 8.62 9.83 -0.71
C TYR A 70 9.57 11.03 -0.91
N LEU A 71 10.85 10.82 -0.66
CA LEU A 71 11.91 11.77 -0.97
C LEU A 71 12.94 11.18 -1.94
N ARG A 72 13.55 10.05 -1.57
CA ARG A 72 14.48 9.32 -2.44
C ARG A 72 14.76 7.91 -1.95
N GLU A 73 15.10 7.03 -2.87
CA GLU A 73 15.67 5.72 -2.57
C GLU A 73 17.11 5.87 -2.07
N LEU A 74 17.45 5.19 -0.98
CA LEU A 74 18.81 5.18 -0.43
C LEU A 74 19.58 3.95 -0.89
N ASN A 75 18.93 2.81 -0.91
CA ASN A 75 19.42 1.53 -1.43
C ASN A 75 18.24 0.62 -1.74
N GLU A 76 18.49 -0.63 -2.13
CA GLU A 76 17.45 -1.57 -2.53
C GLU A 76 16.36 -1.84 -1.48
N ARG A 77 16.65 -1.60 -0.19
CA ARG A 77 15.73 -1.87 0.92
C ARG A 77 15.32 -0.64 1.73
N GLU A 78 15.87 0.51 1.42
CA GLU A 78 15.71 1.71 2.25
C GLU A 78 15.36 2.93 1.44
N THR A 79 14.41 3.68 1.98
CA THR A 79 13.92 4.92 1.40
C THR A 79 13.91 6.02 2.45
N LEU A 80 14.36 7.20 2.06
CA LEU A 80 14.17 8.44 2.80
C LEU A 80 12.77 8.96 2.52
N VAL A 81 12.04 9.29 3.57
CA VAL A 81 10.67 9.79 3.50
C VAL A 81 10.49 11.01 4.39
N ARG A 82 9.53 11.86 4.07
CA ARG A 82 9.09 12.93 4.96
C ARG A 82 8.48 12.33 6.22
N ARG A 83 8.78 12.92 7.37
CA ARG A 83 8.11 12.58 8.62
C ARG A 83 6.67 13.06 8.55
N VAL A 84 5.75 12.13 8.75
CA VAL A 84 4.32 12.42 8.80
C VAL A 84 3.70 11.89 10.10
N ARG A 85 2.64 12.52 10.55
CA ARG A 85 1.76 11.95 11.57
C ARG A 85 0.69 11.13 10.86
N ILE A 86 0.77 9.82 10.94
CA ILE A 86 -0.19 8.91 10.29
C ILE A 86 -1.62 9.23 10.72
N VAL A 87 -2.51 9.36 9.75
CA VAL A 87 -3.96 9.31 9.99
C VAL A 87 -4.31 7.87 10.34
N PRO A 88 -4.90 7.57 11.51
CA PRO A 88 -5.05 6.20 11.99
C PRO A 88 -6.18 5.44 11.24
N LEU A 89 -6.11 5.46 9.92
CA LEU A 89 -7.02 4.79 9.00
C LEU A 89 -6.26 3.94 8.01
N GLU A 90 -6.73 2.72 7.77
CA GLU A 90 -6.48 2.01 6.53
C GLU A 90 -7.59 2.35 5.55
N VAL A 91 -7.21 2.78 4.35
CA VAL A 91 -8.14 3.15 3.27
C VAL A 91 -8.04 2.10 2.18
N ILE A 92 -9.13 1.40 1.91
CA ILE A 92 -9.13 0.31 0.94
C ILE A 92 -10.02 0.70 -0.24
N VAL A 93 -9.42 0.71 -1.44
CA VAL A 93 -10.16 0.93 -2.69
C VAL A 93 -10.25 -0.39 -3.43
N ARG A 94 -11.46 -0.73 -3.92
CA ARG A 94 -11.69 -1.98 -4.64
C ARG A 94 -12.36 -1.75 -5.98
N ASN A 95 -11.84 -2.41 -7.00
CA ASN A 95 -12.39 -2.46 -8.36
C ASN A 95 -13.17 -3.76 -8.60
N LEU A 96 -12.76 -4.85 -7.93
CA LEU A 96 -13.41 -6.16 -7.99
C LEU A 96 -13.62 -6.72 -6.59
N SER A 97 -14.56 -7.65 -6.46
CA SER A 97 -14.77 -8.41 -5.23
C SER A 97 -13.59 -9.34 -4.95
N ALA A 98 -12.99 -9.25 -3.77
CA ALA A 98 -11.94 -10.15 -3.33
C ALA A 98 -11.78 -10.16 -1.80
N GLY A 99 -11.13 -11.19 -1.30
CA GLY A 99 -10.68 -11.29 0.09
C GLY A 99 -11.77 -11.05 1.12
N SER A 100 -11.54 -10.11 2.05
CA SER A 100 -12.49 -9.81 3.13
C SER A 100 -13.84 -9.27 2.65
N PHE A 101 -13.88 -8.56 1.51
CA PHE A 101 -15.14 -8.09 0.92
C PHE A 101 -15.99 -9.26 0.45
N ALA A 102 -15.43 -10.15 -0.37
CA ALA A 102 -16.14 -11.31 -0.88
C ALA A 102 -16.67 -12.19 0.26
N LYS A 103 -15.82 -12.45 1.28
CA LYS A 103 -16.20 -13.22 2.46
C LYS A 103 -17.31 -12.56 3.28
N ARG A 104 -17.23 -11.25 3.49
CA ARG A 104 -18.17 -10.49 4.35
C ARG A 104 -19.55 -10.40 3.74
N TYR A 105 -19.63 -10.23 2.43
CA TYR A 105 -20.91 -10.05 1.72
C TYR A 105 -21.41 -11.31 1.02
N GLY A 106 -20.68 -12.43 1.12
CA GLY A 106 -21.10 -13.71 0.54
C GLY A 106 -21.16 -13.69 -0.98
N VAL A 107 -20.26 -12.93 -1.64
CA VAL A 107 -20.18 -12.83 -3.09
C VAL A 107 -18.94 -13.55 -3.61
N GLU A 108 -18.99 -14.01 -4.86
CA GLU A 108 -17.82 -14.61 -5.53
C GLU A 108 -16.69 -13.60 -5.70
N GLU A 109 -15.44 -14.10 -5.75
CA GLU A 109 -14.29 -13.27 -6.07
C GLU A 109 -14.23 -12.99 -7.58
N GLY A 110 -13.68 -11.80 -7.93
CA GLY A 110 -13.44 -11.40 -9.31
C GLY A 110 -14.62 -10.75 -9.99
N ILE A 111 -15.72 -10.47 -9.29
CA ILE A 111 -16.85 -9.71 -9.85
C ILE A 111 -16.44 -8.23 -9.94
N PRO A 112 -16.39 -7.64 -11.15
CA PRO A 112 -16.08 -6.23 -11.31
C PRO A 112 -17.21 -5.36 -10.79
N PHE A 113 -16.86 -4.28 -10.08
CA PHE A 113 -17.85 -3.32 -9.61
C PHE A 113 -18.19 -2.28 -10.70
N PRO A 114 -19.45 -1.81 -10.75
CA PRO A 114 -19.84 -0.73 -11.67
C PRO A 114 -19.04 0.57 -11.46
N ALA A 115 -18.62 0.82 -10.23
CA ALA A 115 -17.71 1.89 -9.81
C ALA A 115 -16.83 1.39 -8.67
N PRO A 116 -15.61 1.94 -8.51
CA PRO A 116 -14.75 1.55 -7.39
C PRO A 116 -15.41 1.88 -6.04
N THR A 117 -15.22 1.00 -5.06
CA THR A 117 -15.67 1.25 -3.69
C THR A 117 -14.52 1.76 -2.83
N ILE A 118 -14.86 2.46 -1.74
CA ILE A 118 -13.90 2.86 -0.72
C ILE A 118 -14.37 2.37 0.65
N GLU A 119 -13.47 1.76 1.41
CA GLU A 119 -13.69 1.32 2.79
C GLU A 119 -12.66 1.98 3.70
N PHE A 120 -13.05 2.20 4.95
CA PHE A 120 -12.15 2.65 6.00
C PHE A 120 -12.08 1.61 7.10
N SER A 121 -10.88 1.34 7.63
CA SER A 121 -10.68 0.60 8.86
C SER A 121 -9.94 1.46 9.86
N TYR A 122 -10.29 1.36 11.13
CA TYR A 122 -9.52 1.96 12.19
C TYR A 122 -8.22 1.19 12.36
N LYS A 123 -7.09 1.86 12.13
CA LYS A 123 -5.76 1.27 12.30
C LYS A 123 -5.47 1.06 13.79
N ASN A 124 -5.94 -0.06 14.30
CA ASN A 124 -5.80 -0.45 15.70
C ASN A 124 -5.79 -1.98 15.83
N ASP A 125 -4.58 -2.55 15.83
CA ASP A 125 -4.37 -4.01 15.91
C ASP A 125 -5.08 -4.64 17.11
N ALA A 126 -5.17 -3.94 18.27
CA ALA A 126 -5.81 -4.46 19.46
C ALA A 126 -7.34 -4.63 19.31
N LEU A 127 -7.95 -3.86 18.40
CA LEU A 127 -9.36 -3.94 18.06
C LEU A 127 -9.62 -4.77 16.79
N GLY A 128 -8.57 -5.31 16.16
CA GLY A 128 -8.67 -6.06 14.91
C GLY A 128 -9.04 -5.22 13.69
N ASP A 129 -8.61 -3.95 13.65
CA ASP A 129 -8.80 -3.01 12.57
C ASP A 129 -10.27 -2.93 12.08
N PRO A 130 -11.22 -2.55 12.95
CA PRO A 130 -12.64 -2.60 12.63
C PRO A 130 -13.00 -1.64 11.50
N LEU A 131 -13.97 -2.06 10.66
CA LEU A 131 -14.50 -1.20 9.60
C LEU A 131 -15.23 0.00 10.17
N LEU A 132 -15.02 1.14 9.52
CA LEU A 132 -15.65 2.42 9.83
C LEU A 132 -16.37 2.98 8.58
N ASN A 133 -17.45 3.71 8.80
CA ASN A 133 -17.94 4.66 7.81
C ASN A 133 -17.40 6.07 8.10
N GLY A 134 -17.63 7.03 7.18
CA GLY A 134 -17.12 8.39 7.33
C GLY A 134 -17.61 9.12 8.59
N TYR A 135 -18.81 8.83 9.06
CA TYR A 135 -19.35 9.43 10.29
C TYR A 135 -18.61 8.89 11.54
N HIS A 136 -18.27 7.60 11.55
CA HIS A 136 -17.45 7.03 12.63
C HIS A 136 -16.04 7.65 12.66
N VAL A 137 -15.43 7.87 11.51
CA VAL A 137 -14.11 8.51 11.40
C VAL A 137 -14.12 9.89 12.07
N VAL A 138 -15.13 10.70 11.77
CA VAL A 138 -15.27 12.04 12.34
C VAL A 138 -15.63 11.98 13.84
N ALA A 139 -16.59 11.14 14.21
CA ALA A 139 -17.02 11.00 15.61
C ALA A 139 -15.89 10.54 16.55
N LEU A 140 -14.98 9.71 16.05
CA LEU A 140 -13.80 9.23 16.79
C LEU A 140 -12.61 10.20 16.70
N ASN A 141 -12.75 11.36 16.05
CA ASN A 141 -11.70 12.36 15.82
C ASN A 141 -10.43 11.76 15.13
N LEU A 142 -10.60 10.78 14.25
CA LEU A 142 -9.48 10.17 13.52
C LEU A 142 -9.04 11.07 12.35
N ALA A 143 -10.00 11.72 11.69
CA ALA A 143 -9.79 12.75 10.69
C ALA A 143 -10.94 13.78 10.74
N THR A 144 -10.64 15.02 10.36
CA THR A 144 -11.67 16.04 10.16
C THR A 144 -12.48 15.74 8.88
N PRO A 145 -13.68 16.31 8.71
CA PRO A 145 -14.44 16.16 7.46
C PRO A 145 -13.64 16.59 6.22
N ALA A 146 -12.87 17.68 6.31
CA ALA A 146 -12.05 18.17 5.19
C ALA A 146 -10.91 17.22 4.83
N GLU A 147 -10.23 16.67 5.84
CA GLU A 147 -9.19 15.65 5.63
C GLU A 147 -9.79 14.39 5.01
N LEU A 148 -10.94 13.94 5.49
CA LEU A 148 -11.60 12.75 4.96
C LEU A 148 -11.99 12.91 3.49
N GLU A 149 -12.50 14.08 3.10
CA GLU A 149 -12.79 14.37 1.68
C GLU A 149 -11.51 14.42 0.84
N THR A 150 -10.42 14.98 1.36
CA THR A 150 -9.10 14.96 0.69
C THR A 150 -8.60 13.53 0.51
N ILE A 151 -8.68 12.69 1.55
CA ILE A 151 -8.30 11.28 1.51
C ILE A 151 -9.11 10.52 0.46
N LYS A 152 -10.43 10.70 0.42
CA LYS A 152 -11.30 10.08 -0.58
C LYS A 152 -10.90 10.49 -2.00
N ARG A 153 -10.73 11.78 -2.24
CA ARG A 153 -10.35 12.32 -3.55
C ARG A 153 -9.01 11.73 -4.00
N TYR A 154 -7.98 11.77 -3.16
CA TYR A 154 -6.68 11.18 -3.50
C TYR A 154 -6.79 9.67 -3.73
N SER A 155 -7.56 8.94 -2.93
CA SER A 155 -7.71 7.49 -3.07
C SER A 155 -8.30 7.10 -4.42
N PHE A 156 -9.29 7.84 -4.93
CA PHE A 156 -9.85 7.59 -6.26
C PHE A 156 -8.91 8.03 -7.39
N GLN A 157 -8.22 9.17 -7.25
CA GLN A 157 -7.19 9.59 -8.21
C GLN A 157 -6.05 8.55 -8.29
N ILE A 158 -5.57 8.06 -7.14
CA ILE A 158 -4.58 6.97 -7.07
C ILE A 158 -5.11 5.72 -7.77
N ASN A 159 -6.38 5.37 -7.56
CA ASN A 159 -6.99 4.21 -8.22
C ASN A 159 -6.96 4.36 -9.75
N ASP A 160 -7.32 5.51 -10.27
CA ASP A 160 -7.36 5.73 -11.72
C ASP A 160 -5.95 5.61 -12.32
N VAL A 161 -4.94 6.22 -11.70
CA VAL A 161 -3.54 6.14 -12.14
C VAL A 161 -3.02 4.71 -12.08
N LEU A 162 -3.16 4.04 -10.92
CA LEU A 162 -2.65 2.69 -10.72
C LEU A 162 -3.37 1.66 -11.59
N LYS A 163 -4.67 1.80 -11.78
CA LYS A 163 -5.46 0.91 -12.64
C LYS A 163 -5.01 0.99 -14.10
N ALA A 164 -4.79 2.21 -14.61
CA ALA A 164 -4.28 2.43 -15.95
C ALA A 164 -2.85 1.89 -16.11
N PHE A 165 -1.98 2.16 -15.14
CA PHE A 165 -0.61 1.68 -15.12
C PHE A 165 -0.55 0.15 -15.14
N TRP A 166 -1.23 -0.53 -14.21
CA TRP A 166 -1.21 -1.98 -14.12
C TRP A 166 -1.87 -2.66 -15.32
N ALA A 167 -2.93 -2.10 -15.88
CA ALA A 167 -3.53 -2.58 -17.13
C ALA A 167 -2.51 -2.57 -18.27
N SER A 168 -1.66 -1.54 -18.35
CA SER A 168 -0.59 -1.46 -19.35
C SER A 168 0.54 -2.50 -19.15
N CYS A 169 0.62 -3.10 -17.95
CA CYS A 169 1.53 -4.20 -17.61
C CYS A 169 0.87 -5.59 -17.79
N GLY A 170 -0.35 -5.67 -18.31
CA GLY A 170 -1.12 -6.92 -18.40
C GLY A 170 -1.57 -7.44 -17.03
N VAL A 171 -1.85 -6.52 -16.09
CA VAL A 171 -2.22 -6.82 -14.72
C VAL A 171 -3.54 -6.13 -14.36
N THR A 172 -4.43 -6.85 -13.70
CA THR A 172 -5.66 -6.31 -13.13
C THR A 172 -5.42 -5.88 -11.69
N LEU A 173 -5.60 -4.58 -11.41
CA LEU A 173 -5.64 -4.06 -10.04
C LEU A 173 -7.01 -4.36 -9.44
N VAL A 174 -7.06 -5.34 -8.55
CA VAL A 174 -8.30 -5.81 -7.91
C VAL A 174 -8.71 -4.86 -6.78
N ASP A 175 -7.84 -4.70 -5.82
CA ASP A 175 -7.98 -3.78 -4.69
C ASP A 175 -6.61 -3.41 -4.11
N PHE A 176 -6.59 -2.40 -3.29
CA PHE A 176 -5.37 -1.99 -2.58
C PHE A 176 -5.70 -1.21 -1.32
N LYS A 177 -4.77 -1.24 -0.37
CA LYS A 177 -4.79 -0.49 0.88
C LYS A 177 -3.84 0.70 0.80
N LEU A 178 -4.30 1.86 1.25
CA LEU A 178 -3.52 3.08 1.39
C LEU A 178 -3.51 3.54 2.86
N GLU A 179 -2.45 4.23 3.23
CA GLU A 179 -2.37 4.99 4.46
C GLU A 179 -1.94 6.43 4.14
N PHE A 180 -2.49 7.38 4.85
CA PHE A 180 -2.19 8.79 4.67
C PHE A 180 -1.57 9.38 5.94
N GLY A 181 -0.78 10.42 5.76
CA GLY A 181 -0.15 11.15 6.85
C GLY A 181 -0.38 12.65 6.73
N ARG A 182 -0.25 13.32 7.86
CA ARG A 182 -0.25 14.80 7.97
C ARG A 182 1.17 15.29 8.04
N LEU A 183 1.52 16.22 7.18
CA LEU A 183 2.73 17.01 7.29
C LEU A 183 2.60 18.07 8.40
N PRO A 184 3.70 18.72 8.82
CA PRO A 184 3.64 19.76 9.86
C PRO A 184 2.71 20.94 9.54
N ASP A 185 2.54 21.26 8.28
CA ASP A 185 1.61 22.31 7.79
C ASP A 185 0.14 21.88 7.76
N GLY A 186 -0.14 20.62 8.13
CA GLY A 186 -1.48 20.03 8.12
C GLY A 186 -1.91 19.43 6.78
N SER A 187 -1.11 19.51 5.74
CA SER A 187 -1.42 18.92 4.44
C SER A 187 -1.41 17.39 4.52
N ILE A 188 -2.31 16.76 3.76
CA ILE A 188 -2.42 15.30 3.66
C ILE A 188 -1.57 14.82 2.49
N VAL A 189 -0.76 13.80 2.75
CA VAL A 189 0.06 13.11 1.74
C VAL A 189 -0.14 11.60 1.84
N LEU A 190 0.06 10.91 0.72
CA LEU A 190 0.14 9.45 0.72
C LEU A 190 1.40 9.02 1.47
N ALA A 191 1.25 8.05 2.35
CA ALA A 191 2.32 7.47 3.15
C ALA A 191 2.33 5.93 3.02
N ASP A 192 3.01 5.26 3.92
CA ASP A 192 3.18 3.79 3.97
C ASP A 192 3.84 3.26 2.70
N GLU A 193 3.19 2.35 1.99
CA GLU A 193 3.71 1.69 0.79
C GLU A 193 2.60 1.38 -0.22
N ILE A 194 2.99 1.20 -1.47
CA ILE A 194 2.19 0.56 -2.52
C ILE A 194 3.02 -0.60 -3.06
N SER A 195 2.60 -1.83 -2.76
CA SER A 195 3.40 -3.02 -3.02
C SER A 195 2.52 -4.26 -3.19
N PRO A 196 3.07 -5.44 -3.55
CA PRO A 196 2.32 -6.69 -3.54
C PRO A 196 1.78 -7.08 -2.15
N ASP A 197 2.27 -6.48 -1.07
CA ASP A 197 1.75 -6.66 0.29
C ASP A 197 0.42 -5.92 0.50
N THR A 198 0.24 -4.77 -0.15
CA THR A 198 -0.91 -3.87 0.02
C THR A 198 -1.88 -3.88 -1.16
N CYS A 199 -1.49 -4.46 -2.30
CA CYS A 199 -2.31 -4.57 -3.51
C CYS A 199 -2.65 -6.02 -3.81
N ARG A 200 -3.85 -6.27 -4.36
CA ARG A 200 -4.15 -7.49 -5.10
C ARG A 200 -3.98 -7.25 -6.59
N LEU A 201 -3.03 -7.98 -7.16
CA LEU A 201 -2.58 -7.85 -8.53
C LEU A 201 -2.73 -9.20 -9.22
N TRP A 202 -3.64 -9.29 -10.18
CA TRP A 202 -3.89 -10.53 -10.91
C TRP A 202 -3.45 -10.39 -12.35
N ASP A 203 -2.80 -11.42 -12.88
CA ASP A 203 -2.54 -11.50 -14.32
C ASP A 203 -3.86 -11.40 -15.09
N SER A 204 -3.94 -10.47 -16.06
CA SER A 204 -5.21 -10.14 -16.73
C SER A 204 -5.74 -11.27 -17.62
N GLN A 205 -4.88 -12.17 -18.08
CA GLN A 205 -5.26 -13.27 -18.98
C GLN A 205 -5.61 -14.54 -18.21
N THR A 206 -4.83 -14.86 -17.18
CA THR A 206 -4.90 -16.14 -16.48
C THR A 206 -5.58 -16.05 -15.12
N GLY A 207 -5.73 -14.84 -14.55
CA GLY A 207 -6.19 -14.64 -13.18
C GLY A 207 -5.17 -15.09 -12.12
N LYS A 208 -3.93 -15.44 -12.52
CA LYS A 208 -2.86 -15.80 -11.58
C LYS A 208 -2.59 -14.66 -10.61
N LYS A 209 -2.57 -14.97 -9.31
CA LYS A 209 -2.29 -13.99 -8.26
C LYS A 209 -0.78 -13.69 -8.22
N LEU A 210 -0.42 -12.41 -8.31
CA LEU A 210 0.96 -11.90 -8.34
C LEU A 210 1.26 -11.06 -7.08
N ASP A 211 0.61 -11.37 -5.99
CA ASP A 211 0.61 -10.62 -4.75
C ASP A 211 0.66 -11.53 -3.51
N LYS A 212 0.55 -10.92 -2.33
CA LYS A 212 0.60 -11.59 -1.03
C LYS A 212 -0.49 -12.63 -0.79
N ASP A 213 -1.56 -12.67 -1.60
CA ASP A 213 -2.57 -13.73 -1.46
C ASP A 213 -2.00 -15.12 -1.71
N ARG A 214 -0.89 -15.26 -2.46
CA ARG A 214 -0.18 -16.52 -2.56
C ARG A 214 0.35 -17.01 -1.22
N PHE A 215 0.89 -16.11 -0.39
CA PHE A 215 1.30 -16.42 0.98
C PHE A 215 0.10 -16.65 1.89
N ARG A 216 -0.92 -15.78 1.83
CA ARG A 216 -2.13 -15.89 2.67
C ARG A 216 -2.84 -17.23 2.49
N ARG A 217 -2.88 -17.76 1.26
CA ARG A 217 -3.67 -18.92 0.84
C ARG A 217 -2.85 -20.18 0.55
N ASP A 218 -1.56 -20.17 0.87
CA ASP A 218 -0.64 -21.32 0.61
C ASP A 218 -0.63 -21.79 -0.86
N LEU A 219 -0.66 -20.84 -1.80
CA LEU A 219 -0.68 -21.15 -3.24
C LEU A 219 0.70 -21.51 -3.80
N GLY A 220 1.77 -21.39 -3.01
CA GLY A 220 3.16 -21.62 -3.45
C GLY A 220 3.67 -20.56 -4.42
N GLY A 221 4.96 -20.60 -4.76
CA GLY A 221 5.60 -19.70 -5.73
C GLY A 221 5.44 -18.22 -5.41
N VAL A 222 5.55 -17.86 -4.13
CA VAL A 222 5.35 -16.47 -3.65
C VAL A 222 6.46 -15.58 -4.16
N GLU A 223 7.73 -16.01 -4.01
CA GLU A 223 8.90 -15.27 -4.46
C GLU A 223 8.90 -15.05 -5.97
N ASP A 224 8.50 -16.08 -6.74
CA ASP A 224 8.38 -15.97 -8.20
C ASP A 224 7.32 -14.97 -8.61
N ALA A 225 6.18 -14.93 -7.90
CA ALA A 225 5.13 -13.95 -8.16
C ALA A 225 5.58 -12.52 -7.87
N TYR A 226 6.34 -12.31 -6.78
CA TYR A 226 6.91 -11.00 -6.45
C TYR A 226 7.96 -10.56 -7.48
N ARG A 227 8.80 -11.47 -7.94
CA ARG A 227 9.75 -11.19 -9.03
C ARG A 227 9.01 -10.86 -10.32
N GLU A 228 8.04 -11.67 -10.71
CA GLU A 228 7.26 -11.46 -11.93
C GLU A 228 6.59 -10.09 -11.97
N ILE A 229 5.92 -9.69 -10.89
CA ILE A 229 5.24 -8.39 -10.85
C ILE A 229 6.23 -7.22 -10.87
N MET A 230 7.40 -7.37 -10.22
CA MET A 230 8.46 -6.36 -10.26
C MET A 230 9.05 -6.23 -11.68
N ASP A 231 9.29 -7.34 -12.37
CA ASP A 231 9.80 -7.36 -13.73
C ASP A 231 8.83 -6.70 -14.72
N ARG A 232 7.52 -6.90 -14.53
CA ARG A 232 6.49 -6.23 -15.35
C ARG A 232 6.49 -4.73 -15.15
N LEU A 233 6.61 -4.27 -13.90
CA LEU A 233 6.72 -2.86 -13.56
C LEU A 233 7.98 -2.25 -14.18
N THR A 234 9.15 -2.86 -13.98
CA THR A 234 10.43 -2.37 -14.46
C THR A 234 10.43 -2.22 -15.99
N ARG A 235 10.03 -3.26 -16.72
CA ARG A 235 9.93 -3.22 -18.19
C ARG A 235 9.01 -2.11 -18.68
N LYS A 236 7.93 -1.83 -17.95
CA LYS A 236 7.01 -0.76 -18.33
C LYS A 236 7.60 0.62 -18.13
N LEU A 237 8.34 0.82 -17.05
CA LEU A 237 8.99 2.11 -16.76
C LEU A 237 10.13 2.37 -17.75
N GLU A 238 10.99 1.39 -18.02
CA GLU A 238 12.07 1.48 -19.01
C GLU A 238 11.58 1.78 -20.43
N ALA A 239 10.40 1.30 -20.80
CA ALA A 239 9.80 1.56 -22.10
C ALA A 239 9.17 2.96 -22.22
N ALA A 240 9.07 3.70 -21.12
CA ALA A 240 8.50 5.05 -21.07
C ALA A 240 9.56 6.16 -21.01
N GLU A 241 10.84 5.78 -20.81
CA GLU A 241 12.03 6.67 -20.89
C GLU A 241 12.54 6.77 -22.34
#